data_169b9b6d43dd061c06526356a7cbbba7
#
_entry.id   169b9b6d43dd061c06526356a7cbbba7
#
_cell.length_a   1.000
_cell.length_b   1.000
_cell.length_c   1.000
_cell.angle_alpha   90.00
_cell.angle_beta   90.00
_cell.angle_gamma   90.00
#
_symmetry.space_group_name_H-M   'P 1'
#
loop_
_entity.id
_entity.type
_entity.pdbx_description
1 polymer ?
#
loop_
_entity_poly.entity_id
_entity_poly.type
_entity_poly.pdbx_seq_one_letter_code
_entity_poly.pdbx_strand_id
1 'polypeptide(L)'
;MKCFNCGAVLKTTDYCSHCGADVKLYRRMLQLSNAYYNEGLAKAKVRDLTGAVMSLRQSLKFNKKNTDARNLLGLVYFEMGEVVDALSQWIISRSFQPEKNLADDYIESIQSNPAKLEMINTTIRKYNQSL
;
A
#
# COMPACT_ATOMS: atom_id res chain seq x y z
N MET A 1 -8.08 -14.78 -6.36
CA MET A 1 -8.82 -13.53 -6.61
C MET A 1 -10.28 -13.72 -6.23
N LYS A 2 -10.84 -12.79 -5.49
CA LYS A 2 -12.23 -12.87 -5.02
C LYS A 2 -13.11 -11.87 -5.73
N CYS A 3 -14.39 -12.23 -5.95
CA CYS A 3 -15.36 -11.34 -6.54
C CYS A 3 -15.64 -10.13 -5.63
N PHE A 4 -15.64 -8.92 -6.18
CA PHE A 4 -15.92 -7.70 -5.44
C PHE A 4 -17.38 -7.62 -4.96
N ASN A 5 -18.29 -8.35 -5.60
CA ASN A 5 -19.71 -8.31 -5.31
C ASN A 5 -20.14 -9.37 -4.28
N CYS A 6 -19.71 -10.64 -4.45
CA CYS A 6 -20.18 -11.73 -3.58
C CYS A 6 -19.06 -12.40 -2.77
N GLY A 7 -17.79 -12.08 -3.00
CA GLY A 7 -16.66 -12.67 -2.29
C GLY A 7 -16.26 -14.08 -2.73
N ALA A 8 -16.95 -14.67 -3.72
CA ALA A 8 -16.59 -16.00 -4.23
C ALA A 8 -15.26 -15.96 -4.97
N VAL A 9 -14.55 -17.09 -4.98
CA VAL A 9 -13.29 -17.22 -5.72
C VAL A 9 -13.60 -17.13 -7.23
N LEU A 10 -12.90 -16.21 -7.93
CA LEU A 10 -13.09 -16.00 -9.36
C LEU A 10 -12.34 -17.04 -10.18
N LYS A 11 -13.00 -17.53 -11.24
CA LYS A 11 -12.41 -18.36 -12.29
C LYS A 11 -11.90 -17.46 -13.42
N THR A 12 -11.52 -18.05 -14.53
CA THR A 12 -10.94 -17.33 -15.69
C THR A 12 -11.97 -16.64 -16.57
N THR A 13 -13.26 -16.72 -16.23
CA THR A 13 -14.35 -16.12 -17.00
C THR A 13 -14.49 -14.62 -16.74
N ASP A 14 -15.13 -13.89 -17.67
CA ASP A 14 -15.41 -12.46 -17.54
C ASP A 14 -16.54 -12.15 -16.55
N TYR A 15 -17.25 -13.19 -16.11
CA TYR A 15 -18.36 -13.08 -15.18
C TYR A 15 -18.13 -14.00 -13.99
N CYS A 16 -18.55 -13.54 -12.80
CA CYS A 16 -18.49 -14.38 -11.60
C CYS A 16 -19.46 -15.57 -11.78
N SER A 17 -18.94 -16.79 -11.59
CA SER A 17 -19.75 -18.00 -11.73
C SER A 17 -20.81 -18.16 -10.63
N HIS A 18 -20.64 -17.42 -9.52
CA HIS A 18 -21.55 -17.48 -8.37
C HIS A 18 -22.69 -16.45 -8.46
N CYS A 19 -22.36 -15.16 -8.71
CA CYS A 19 -23.35 -14.08 -8.70
C CYS A 19 -23.63 -13.46 -10.08
N GLY A 20 -22.87 -13.82 -11.11
CA GLY A 20 -23.04 -13.30 -12.47
C GLY A 20 -22.49 -11.90 -12.70
N ALA A 21 -21.84 -11.27 -11.71
CA ALA A 21 -21.26 -9.94 -11.87
C ALA A 21 -20.17 -9.93 -12.95
N ASP A 22 -20.12 -8.85 -13.74
CA ASP A 22 -19.03 -8.62 -14.69
C ASP A 22 -17.76 -8.27 -13.94
N VAL A 23 -16.76 -9.15 -14.03
CA VAL A 23 -15.49 -9.00 -13.31
C VAL A 23 -14.31 -8.73 -14.24
N LYS A 24 -14.56 -8.58 -15.53
CA LYS A 24 -13.48 -8.36 -16.52
C LYS A 24 -12.70 -7.09 -16.22
N LEU A 25 -13.38 -5.96 -16.06
CA LEU A 25 -12.75 -4.67 -15.74
C LEU A 25 -12.07 -4.72 -14.37
N TYR A 26 -12.74 -5.29 -13.38
CA TYR A 26 -12.19 -5.46 -12.03
C TYR A 26 -10.87 -6.24 -12.07
N ARG A 27 -10.86 -7.38 -12.77
CA ARG A 27 -9.66 -8.20 -12.95
C ARG A 27 -8.54 -7.42 -13.65
N ARG A 28 -8.90 -6.65 -14.67
CA ARG A 28 -7.93 -5.79 -15.37
C ARG A 28 -7.31 -4.76 -14.45
N MET A 29 -8.12 -4.14 -13.60
CA MET A 29 -7.63 -3.16 -12.64
C MET A 29 -6.67 -3.79 -11.63
N LEU A 30 -6.95 -5.00 -11.13
CA LEU A 30 -6.05 -5.71 -10.23
C LEU A 30 -4.73 -6.08 -10.92
N GLN A 31 -4.77 -6.50 -12.17
CA GLN A 31 -3.58 -6.79 -12.96
C GLN A 31 -2.71 -5.55 -13.16
N LEU A 32 -3.32 -4.41 -13.48
CA LEU A 32 -2.61 -3.14 -13.64
C LEU A 32 -1.99 -2.69 -12.32
N SER A 33 -2.72 -2.82 -11.22
CA SER A 33 -2.18 -2.52 -9.89
C SER A 33 -0.92 -3.32 -9.60
N ASN A 34 -0.96 -4.62 -9.85
CA ASN A 34 0.19 -5.50 -9.63
C ASN A 34 1.36 -5.19 -10.57
N ALA A 35 1.08 -4.83 -11.83
CA ALA A 35 2.11 -4.43 -12.79
C ALA A 35 2.85 -3.17 -12.33
N TYR A 36 2.12 -2.15 -11.86
CA TYR A 36 2.73 -0.93 -11.32
C TYR A 36 3.46 -1.18 -10.00
N TYR A 37 2.96 -2.09 -9.17
CA TYR A 37 3.68 -2.53 -7.97
C TYR A 37 5.05 -3.11 -8.34
N ASN A 38 5.08 -4.03 -9.31
CA ASN A 38 6.34 -4.64 -9.77
C ASN A 38 7.29 -3.60 -10.36
N GLU A 39 6.77 -2.61 -11.10
CA GLU A 39 7.57 -1.49 -11.61
C GLU A 39 8.16 -0.67 -10.46
N GLY A 40 7.36 -0.35 -9.45
CA GLY A 40 7.81 0.37 -8.26
C GLY A 40 8.87 -0.39 -7.48
N LEU A 41 8.69 -1.70 -7.35
CA LEU A 41 9.67 -2.57 -6.69
C LEU A 41 11.02 -2.57 -7.43
N ALA A 42 10.99 -2.67 -8.76
CA ALA A 42 12.20 -2.63 -9.58
C ALA A 42 12.93 -1.29 -9.43
N LYS A 43 12.20 -0.18 -9.43
CA LYS A 43 12.77 1.16 -9.23
C LYS A 43 13.35 1.32 -7.83
N ALA A 44 12.68 0.82 -6.80
CA ALA A 44 13.17 0.86 -5.43
C ALA A 44 14.48 0.08 -5.27
N LYS A 45 14.60 -1.06 -5.93
CA LYS A 45 15.83 -1.89 -5.89
C LYS A 45 17.05 -1.18 -6.45
N VAL A 46 16.87 -0.32 -7.44
CA VAL A 46 17.97 0.49 -8.02
C VAL A 46 18.06 1.88 -7.39
N ARG A 47 17.37 2.12 -6.27
CA ARG A 47 17.37 3.37 -5.51
C ARG A 47 16.77 4.56 -6.28
N ASP A 48 15.95 4.33 -7.28
CA ASP A 48 15.12 5.36 -7.89
C ASP A 48 13.87 5.56 -7.02
N LEU A 49 14.04 6.23 -5.89
CA LEU A 49 12.98 6.35 -4.87
C LEU A 49 11.80 7.21 -5.36
N THR A 50 12.08 8.31 -6.04
CA THR A 50 11.04 9.19 -6.60
C THR A 50 10.22 8.44 -7.66
N GLY A 51 10.88 7.73 -8.56
CA GLY A 51 10.21 6.89 -9.56
C GLY A 51 9.39 5.77 -8.92
N ALA A 52 9.92 5.16 -7.87
CA ALA A 52 9.19 4.13 -7.11
C ALA A 52 7.90 4.69 -6.50
N VAL A 53 7.95 5.87 -5.89
CA VAL A 53 6.75 6.53 -5.35
C VAL A 53 5.68 6.73 -6.43
N MET A 54 6.09 7.22 -7.61
CA MET A 54 5.17 7.44 -8.71
C MET A 54 4.49 6.15 -9.18
N SER A 55 5.26 5.09 -9.35
CA SER A 55 4.73 3.80 -9.78
C SER A 55 3.80 3.18 -8.71
N LEU A 56 4.19 3.25 -7.44
CA LEU A 56 3.39 2.70 -6.35
C LEU A 56 2.09 3.48 -6.14
N ARG A 57 2.11 4.79 -6.28
CA ARG A 57 0.88 5.59 -6.26
C ARG A 57 -0.06 5.21 -7.41
N GLN A 58 0.49 4.96 -8.58
CA GLN A 58 -0.30 4.50 -9.73
C GLN A 58 -0.92 3.12 -9.45
N SER A 59 -0.15 2.21 -8.83
CA SER A 59 -0.66 0.92 -8.38
C SER A 59 -1.89 1.10 -7.48
N LEU A 60 -1.82 2.01 -6.52
CA LEU A 60 -2.91 2.27 -5.57
C LEU A 60 -4.12 2.95 -6.20
N LYS A 61 -3.96 3.67 -7.31
CA LYS A 61 -5.10 4.21 -8.07
C LYS A 61 -5.94 3.08 -8.68
N PHE A 62 -5.32 2.00 -9.13
CA PHE A 62 -6.02 0.86 -9.69
C PHE A 62 -6.58 -0.08 -8.62
N ASN A 63 -5.89 -0.20 -7.48
CA ASN A 63 -6.37 -0.99 -6.34
C ASN A 63 -5.86 -0.39 -5.02
N LYS A 64 -6.70 0.41 -4.39
CA LYS A 64 -6.36 1.06 -3.11
C LYS A 64 -6.11 0.07 -1.97
N LYS A 65 -6.59 -1.18 -2.11
CA LYS A 65 -6.43 -2.25 -1.11
C LYS A 65 -5.19 -3.12 -1.36
N ASN A 66 -4.33 -2.75 -2.30
CA ASN A 66 -3.09 -3.46 -2.55
C ASN A 66 -2.12 -3.20 -1.39
N THR A 67 -2.15 -4.08 -0.39
CA THR A 67 -1.34 -3.92 0.83
C THR A 67 0.15 -4.06 0.55
N ASP A 68 0.53 -4.88 -0.43
CA ASP A 68 1.95 -5.00 -0.83
C ASP A 68 2.47 -3.67 -1.37
N ALA A 69 1.68 -2.98 -2.20
CA ALA A 69 2.05 -1.67 -2.72
C ALA A 69 2.13 -0.62 -1.60
N ARG A 70 1.19 -0.63 -0.66
CA ARG A 70 1.23 0.29 0.48
C ARG A 70 2.42 0.05 1.38
N ASN A 71 2.72 -1.21 1.68
CA ASN A 71 3.85 -1.55 2.52
C ASN A 71 5.18 -1.12 1.89
N LEU A 72 5.34 -1.36 0.59
CA LEU A 72 6.53 -0.94 -0.13
C LEU A 72 6.60 0.59 -0.23
N LEU A 73 5.49 1.27 -0.49
CA LEU A 73 5.45 2.73 -0.53
C LEU A 73 5.87 3.32 0.81
N GLY A 74 5.41 2.73 1.91
CA GLY A 74 5.86 3.11 3.25
C GLY A 74 7.37 2.97 3.42
N LEU A 75 7.95 1.85 2.98
CA LEU A 75 9.41 1.65 3.04
C LEU A 75 10.15 2.69 2.20
N VAL A 76 9.66 3.01 1.02
CA VAL A 76 10.27 4.02 0.15
C VAL A 76 10.20 5.40 0.79
N TYR A 77 9.05 5.80 1.32
CA TYR A 77 8.92 7.06 2.06
C TYR A 77 9.88 7.11 3.25
N PHE A 78 10.01 6.01 3.99
CA PHE A 78 10.92 5.94 5.12
C PHE A 78 12.37 6.19 4.70
N GLU A 79 12.80 5.57 3.59
CA GLU A 79 14.13 5.78 3.03
C GLU A 79 14.36 7.23 2.55
N MET A 80 13.29 7.93 2.17
CA MET A 80 13.34 9.34 1.77
C MET A 80 13.32 10.29 2.98
N GLY A 81 13.17 9.77 4.20
CA GLY A 81 13.02 10.58 5.41
C GLY A 81 11.60 11.06 5.67
N GLU A 82 10.63 10.63 4.87
CA GLU A 82 9.21 10.98 5.02
C GLU A 82 8.52 10.02 5.98
N VAL A 83 8.87 10.10 7.28
CA VAL A 83 8.47 9.13 8.28
C VAL A 83 6.96 9.12 8.53
N VAL A 84 6.32 10.30 8.52
CA VAL A 84 4.87 10.40 8.74
C VAL A 84 4.11 9.78 7.57
N ASP A 85 4.55 10.01 6.33
CA ASP A 85 3.95 9.41 5.15
C ASP A 85 4.13 7.89 5.16
N ALA A 86 5.30 7.41 5.57
CA ALA A 86 5.55 5.98 5.73
C ALA A 86 4.59 5.35 6.73
N LEU A 87 4.46 5.95 7.90
CA LEU A 87 3.57 5.46 8.96
C LEU A 87 2.12 5.45 8.48
N SER A 88 1.69 6.48 7.76
CA SER A 88 0.34 6.58 7.21
C SER A 88 0.03 5.40 6.28
N GLN A 89 0.95 5.06 5.37
CA GLN A 89 0.74 3.93 4.45
C GLN A 89 0.65 2.61 5.20
N TRP A 90 1.47 2.39 6.22
CA TRP A 90 1.44 1.15 7.01
C TRP A 90 0.16 1.03 7.84
N ILE A 91 -0.32 2.12 8.41
CA ILE A 91 -1.58 2.13 9.16
C ILE A 91 -2.76 1.79 8.23
N ILE A 92 -2.80 2.39 7.04
CA ILE A 92 -3.83 2.09 6.05
C ILE A 92 -3.75 0.62 5.60
N SER A 93 -2.53 0.13 5.34
CA SER A 93 -2.31 -1.28 4.98
C SER A 93 -2.88 -2.22 6.04
N ARG A 94 -2.57 -1.95 7.31
CA ARG A 94 -3.07 -2.73 8.44
C ARG A 94 -4.60 -2.71 8.52
N SER A 95 -5.24 -1.60 8.17
CA SER A 95 -6.70 -1.50 8.17
C SER A 95 -7.36 -2.41 7.13
N PHE A 96 -6.69 -2.63 5.98
CA PHE A 96 -7.19 -3.51 4.94
C PHE A 96 -6.84 -4.99 5.18
N GLN A 97 -5.72 -5.26 5.82
CA GLN A 97 -5.25 -6.60 6.13
C GLN A 97 -4.73 -6.63 7.57
N PRO A 98 -5.62 -6.87 8.57
CA PRO A 98 -5.23 -6.83 9.99
C PRO A 98 -4.30 -7.96 10.42
N GLU A 99 -4.30 -9.09 9.72
CA GLU A 99 -3.52 -10.27 10.08
C GLU A 99 -2.42 -10.55 9.06
N LYS A 100 -1.29 -11.10 9.54
CA LYS A 100 -0.15 -11.50 8.71
C LYS A 100 0.31 -10.37 7.79
N ASN A 101 0.47 -9.18 8.34
CA ASN A 101 0.85 -8.00 7.59
C ASN A 101 2.19 -7.46 8.10
N LEU A 102 3.17 -7.33 7.22
CA LEU A 102 4.49 -6.78 7.54
C LEU A 102 4.42 -5.33 8.04
N ALA A 103 3.33 -4.61 7.77
CA ALA A 103 3.15 -3.25 8.26
C ALA A 103 3.23 -3.17 9.79
N ASP A 104 2.74 -4.18 10.52
CA ASP A 104 2.83 -4.23 11.97
C ASP A 104 4.29 -4.26 12.44
N ASP A 105 5.13 -5.04 11.78
CA ASP A 105 6.56 -5.14 12.10
C ASP A 105 7.26 -3.81 11.84
N TYR A 106 6.93 -3.13 10.75
CA TYR A 106 7.51 -1.84 10.40
C TYR A 106 7.10 -0.76 11.39
N ILE A 107 5.82 -0.72 11.78
CA ILE A 107 5.31 0.23 12.79
C ILE A 107 5.99 0.00 14.12
N GLU A 108 6.07 -1.23 14.59
CA GLU A 108 6.71 -1.60 15.84
C GLU A 108 8.19 -1.20 15.84
N SER A 109 8.89 -1.44 14.74
CA SER A 109 10.29 -1.06 14.57
C SER A 109 10.52 0.44 14.78
N ILE A 110 9.61 1.28 14.30
CA ILE A 110 9.68 2.73 14.50
C ILE A 110 9.35 3.10 15.94
N GLN A 111 8.31 2.52 16.52
CA GLN A 111 7.89 2.82 17.89
C GLN A 111 8.93 2.43 18.93
N SER A 112 9.71 1.39 18.66
CA SER A 112 10.78 0.95 19.55
C SER A 112 12.06 1.79 19.46
N ASN A 113 12.15 2.72 18.49
CA ASN A 113 13.29 3.61 18.32
C ASN A 113 12.93 5.02 18.86
N PRO A 114 13.48 5.44 20.03
CA PRO A 114 13.11 6.71 20.65
C PRO A 114 13.35 7.93 19.77
N ALA A 115 14.45 7.96 19.02
CA ALA A 115 14.77 9.09 18.14
C ALA A 115 13.74 9.22 17.01
N LYS A 116 13.34 8.10 16.41
CA LYS A 116 12.33 8.07 15.36
C LYS A 116 10.94 8.45 15.88
N LEU A 117 10.57 7.94 17.06
CA LEU A 117 9.31 8.26 17.71
C LEU A 117 9.19 9.75 18.00
N GLU A 118 10.25 10.38 18.50
CA GLU A 118 10.27 11.82 18.75
C GLU A 118 10.08 12.61 17.46
N MET A 119 10.76 12.21 16.38
CA MET A 119 10.62 12.85 15.06
C MET A 119 9.17 12.79 14.57
N ILE A 120 8.51 11.64 14.70
CA ILE A 120 7.12 11.46 14.34
C ILE A 120 6.21 12.38 15.16
N ASN A 121 6.39 12.40 16.48
CA ASN A 121 5.59 13.22 17.38
C ASN A 121 5.77 14.72 17.09
N THR A 122 7.00 15.16 16.82
CA THR A 122 7.28 16.54 16.44
C THR A 122 6.58 16.93 15.16
N THR A 123 6.62 16.07 14.16
CA THR A 123 5.95 16.30 12.86
C THR A 123 4.44 16.36 13.01
N ILE A 124 3.87 15.46 13.80
CA ILE A 124 2.42 15.46 14.08
C ILE A 124 2.01 16.76 14.79
N ARG A 125 2.76 17.21 15.77
CA ARG A 125 2.49 18.48 16.46
C ARG A 125 2.50 19.66 15.50
N LYS A 126 3.50 19.74 14.62
CA LYS A 126 3.58 20.80 13.61
C LYS A 126 2.38 20.77 12.68
N TYR A 127 1.98 19.59 12.24
CA TYR A 127 0.81 19.42 11.40
C TYR A 127 -0.46 19.90 12.09
N ASN A 128 -0.67 19.52 13.35
CA ASN A 128 -1.83 19.94 14.14
C ASN A 128 -1.87 21.46 14.41
N GLN A 129 -0.70 22.08 14.57
CA GLN A 129 -0.61 23.54 14.75
C GLN A 129 -0.94 24.32 13.49
N SER A 130 -0.73 23.73 12.31
CA SER A 130 -1.01 24.40 11.04
C SER A 130 -2.48 24.26 10.61
N LEU A 131 -3.24 23.47 11.32
CA LEU A 131 -4.68 23.34 11.11
C LEU A 131 -5.43 24.40 11.92
#